data_a940834f63d294af959349176c7da4b6
#
_entry.id   a940834f63d294af959349176c7da4b6
#
_cell.length_a   1.000
_cell.length_b   1.000
_cell.length_c   1.000
_cell.angle_alpha   90.00
_cell.angle_beta   90.00
_cell.angle_gamma   90.00
#
_symmetry.space_group_name_H-M   'P 1'
#
loop_
_entity.id
_entity.type
_entity.pdbx_description
1 polymer ?
#
loop_
_entity_poly.entity_id
_entity_poly.type
_entity_poly.pdbx_seq_one_letter_code
_entity_poly.pdbx_strand_id
1 'polypeptide(L)'
;MRADLPIYRVNPKTGEEYYVIFNKETIKKMIARYSKQGMMNNVDLQHSGELVSGVYMVESFIINDERGIRPKEFADIEDGSWIVSYYVEDEALWNKIKNGNDLNGFSISCMANLIEKFEKQEPDTPEDEINKLIDEILEK
;
A
#
# COMPACT_ATOMS: atom_id res chain seq x y z
N MET A 1 -3.61 4.47 1.01
CA MET A 1 -2.60 3.44 0.60
C MET A 1 -1.25 4.11 0.59
N ARG A 2 -0.29 3.61 1.38
CA ARG A 2 1.07 4.18 1.45
C ARG A 2 1.94 3.63 0.32
N ALA A 3 2.71 4.50 -0.30
CA ALA A 3 3.69 4.12 -1.30
C ALA A 3 4.91 3.48 -0.63
N ASP A 4 5.50 2.50 -1.30
CA ASP A 4 6.75 1.83 -0.90
C ASP A 4 6.78 1.21 0.52
N LEU A 5 5.61 1.13 1.17
CA LEU A 5 5.47 0.48 2.48
C LEU A 5 5.31 -1.04 2.29
N PRO A 6 6.17 -1.87 2.88
CA PRO A 6 6.03 -3.32 2.86
C PRO A 6 4.78 -3.78 3.64
N ILE A 7 3.93 -4.55 2.98
CA ILE A 7 2.70 -5.10 3.56
C ILE A 7 2.89 -6.61 3.69
N TYR A 8 2.95 -7.11 4.93
CA TYR A 8 3.07 -8.55 5.20
C TYR A 8 1.86 -9.33 4.70
N ARG A 9 2.12 -10.45 4.07
CA ARG A 9 1.12 -11.40 3.55
C ARG A 9 1.57 -12.83 3.78
N VAL A 10 0.59 -13.73 3.85
CA VAL A 10 0.81 -15.18 3.88
C VAL A 10 0.02 -15.80 2.75
N ASN A 11 0.64 -16.64 1.96
CA ASN A 11 -0.04 -17.38 0.93
C ASN A 11 -0.95 -18.44 1.59
N PRO A 12 -2.28 -18.37 1.42
CA PRO A 12 -3.20 -19.25 2.13
C PRO A 12 -3.10 -20.72 1.71
N LYS A 13 -2.47 -21.02 0.57
CA LYS A 13 -2.32 -22.38 0.05
C LYS A 13 -1.00 -23.03 0.45
N THR A 14 0.08 -22.25 0.48
CA THR A 14 1.44 -22.75 0.73
C THR A 14 1.94 -22.46 2.13
N GLY A 15 1.36 -21.46 2.83
CA GLY A 15 1.85 -20.93 4.10
C GLY A 15 3.10 -20.04 3.95
N GLU A 16 3.52 -19.77 2.71
CA GLU A 16 4.67 -18.94 2.43
C GLU A 16 4.41 -17.47 2.83
N GLU A 17 5.36 -16.89 3.53
CA GLU A 17 5.33 -15.49 3.98
C GLU A 17 6.05 -14.60 2.96
N TYR A 18 5.45 -13.48 2.63
CA TYR A 18 6.03 -12.51 1.70
C TYR A 18 5.57 -11.08 1.99
N TYR A 19 6.24 -10.11 1.41
CA TYR A 19 5.85 -8.71 1.49
C TYR A 19 5.39 -8.21 0.12
N VAL A 20 4.30 -7.44 0.11
CA VAL A 20 3.81 -6.73 -1.07
C VAL A 20 4.13 -5.25 -0.92
N ILE A 21 4.73 -4.66 -1.94
CA ILE A 21 5.05 -3.24 -2.02
C ILE A 21 4.33 -2.64 -3.22
N PHE A 22 3.65 -1.54 -3.00
CA PHE A 22 3.04 -0.74 -4.06
C PHE A 22 3.82 0.54 -4.24
N ASN A 23 4.57 0.66 -5.34
CA ASN A 23 5.25 1.91 -5.66
C ASN A 23 4.27 2.96 -6.19
N LYS A 24 4.71 4.22 -6.23
CA LYS A 24 3.87 5.36 -6.65
C LYS A 24 3.24 5.21 -8.04
N GLU A 25 3.93 4.57 -8.98
CA GLU A 25 3.41 4.35 -10.33
C GLU A 25 2.29 3.30 -10.35
N THR A 26 2.44 2.25 -9.56
CA THR A 26 1.40 1.23 -9.37
C THR A 26 0.17 1.85 -8.72
N ILE A 27 0.35 2.66 -7.67
CA ILE A 27 -0.76 3.37 -7.01
C ILE A 27 -1.50 4.28 -7.98
N LYS A 28 -0.81 5.07 -8.80
CA LYS A 28 -1.44 5.90 -9.84
C LYS A 28 -2.29 5.08 -10.82
N LYS A 29 -1.77 3.94 -11.29
CA LYS A 29 -2.51 3.03 -12.18
C LYS A 29 -3.75 2.44 -11.50
N MET A 30 -3.64 2.09 -10.22
CA MET A 30 -4.77 1.59 -9.44
C MET A 30 -5.86 2.65 -9.28
N ILE A 31 -5.51 3.89 -8.94
CA ILE A 31 -6.45 5.00 -8.83
C ILE A 31 -7.16 5.24 -10.16
N ALA A 32 -6.42 5.30 -11.26
CA ALA A 32 -6.99 5.52 -12.59
C ALA A 32 -8.00 4.43 -12.97
N ARG A 33 -7.68 3.16 -12.68
CA ARG A 33 -8.58 2.03 -12.91
C ARG A 33 -9.81 2.10 -12.01
N TYR A 34 -9.62 2.37 -10.73
CA TYR A 34 -10.68 2.52 -9.74
C TYR A 34 -11.69 3.61 -10.12
N SER A 35 -11.17 4.78 -10.52
CA SER A 35 -11.98 5.90 -10.99
C SER A 35 -12.70 5.57 -12.29
N LYS A 36 -12.00 4.97 -13.26
CA LYS A 36 -12.60 4.58 -14.55
C LYS A 36 -13.75 3.59 -14.40
N GLN A 37 -13.68 2.71 -13.41
CA GLN A 37 -14.69 1.68 -13.13
C GLN A 37 -15.83 2.20 -12.25
N GLY A 38 -15.79 3.46 -11.79
CA GLY A 38 -16.82 4.04 -10.92
C GLY A 38 -16.85 3.42 -9.51
N MET A 39 -15.73 2.86 -9.03
CA MET A 39 -15.66 2.11 -7.78
C MET A 39 -15.58 2.98 -6.52
N MET A 40 -15.60 4.32 -6.66
CA MET A 40 -15.39 5.28 -5.58
C MET A 40 -16.32 5.08 -4.37
N ASN A 41 -17.55 4.63 -4.61
CA ASN A 41 -18.55 4.42 -3.57
C ASN A 41 -18.84 2.92 -3.32
N ASN A 42 -18.06 2.03 -3.91
CA ASN A 42 -18.20 0.59 -3.66
C ASN A 42 -17.44 0.21 -2.39
N VAL A 43 -18.09 0.42 -1.26
CA VAL A 43 -17.55 0.10 0.06
C VAL A 43 -18.30 -1.09 0.63
N ASP A 44 -17.58 -2.09 1.11
CA ASP A 44 -18.11 -3.22 1.87
C ASP A 44 -17.47 -3.31 3.24
N LEU A 45 -18.06 -4.07 4.14
CA LEU A 45 -17.50 -4.34 5.46
C LEU A 45 -16.76 -5.68 5.42
N GLN A 46 -15.50 -5.66 5.85
CA GLN A 46 -14.68 -6.87 6.03
C GLN A 46 -14.55 -7.75 4.76
N HIS A 47 -14.56 -7.12 3.58
CA HIS A 47 -14.50 -7.83 2.28
C HIS A 47 -15.62 -8.85 2.08
N SER A 48 -16.82 -8.56 2.63
CA SER A 48 -18.02 -9.42 2.49
C SER A 48 -18.53 -9.48 1.05
N GLY A 49 -18.24 -8.48 0.23
CA GLY A 49 -18.81 -8.27 -1.09
C GLY A 49 -20.20 -7.65 -1.07
N GLU A 50 -20.80 -7.44 0.10
CA GLU A 50 -22.06 -6.74 0.26
C GLU A 50 -21.82 -5.24 0.43
N LEU A 51 -22.29 -4.44 -0.53
CA LEU A 51 -22.08 -3.00 -0.51
C LEU A 51 -22.87 -2.33 0.59
N VAL A 52 -22.22 -1.39 1.28
CA VAL A 52 -22.83 -0.56 2.32
C VAL A 52 -23.36 0.73 1.69
N SER A 53 -24.62 1.05 1.95
CA SER A 53 -25.20 2.33 1.54
C SER A 53 -24.82 3.45 2.51
N GLY A 54 -24.88 4.70 2.04
CA GLY A 54 -24.59 5.88 2.87
C GLY A 54 -23.11 6.05 3.23
N VAL A 55 -22.20 5.37 2.50
CA VAL A 55 -20.76 5.56 2.62
C VAL A 55 -20.21 5.95 1.25
N TYR A 56 -19.65 7.14 1.13
CA TYR A 56 -19.17 7.66 -0.14
C TYR A 56 -17.92 8.52 0.02
N MET A 57 -17.09 8.49 -1.02
CA MET A 57 -15.84 9.23 -1.06
C MET A 57 -16.09 10.72 -1.25
N VAL A 58 -15.56 11.53 -0.35
CA VAL A 58 -15.67 13.00 -0.40
C VAL A 58 -14.35 13.66 -0.75
N GLU A 59 -13.24 12.97 -0.56
CA GLU A 59 -11.92 13.48 -0.88
C GLU A 59 -11.02 12.36 -1.39
N SER A 60 -10.18 12.67 -2.36
CA SER A 60 -9.20 11.76 -2.92
C SER A 60 -8.02 12.54 -3.51
N PHE A 61 -6.82 12.32 -3.01
CA PHE A 61 -5.61 12.93 -3.53
C PHE A 61 -4.37 12.05 -3.36
N ILE A 62 -3.33 12.36 -4.11
CA ILE A 62 -2.02 11.72 -4.00
C ILE A 62 -1.08 12.71 -3.33
N ILE A 63 -0.34 12.27 -2.31
CA ILE A 63 0.78 13.03 -1.78
C ILE A 63 1.77 13.27 -2.92
N ASN A 64 2.06 14.53 -3.20
CA ASN A 64 2.94 14.91 -4.31
C ASN A 64 3.75 16.14 -3.94
N ASP A 65 5.01 15.92 -3.58
CA ASP A 65 5.91 16.98 -3.12
C ASP A 65 6.25 17.96 -4.25
N GLU A 66 6.44 17.45 -5.46
CA GLU A 66 6.74 18.28 -6.63
C GLU A 66 5.61 19.29 -6.91
N ARG A 67 4.35 18.90 -6.67
CA ARG A 67 3.18 19.76 -6.84
C ARG A 67 2.78 20.52 -5.57
N GLY A 68 3.49 20.33 -4.46
CA GLY A 68 3.16 20.92 -3.17
C GLY A 68 1.88 20.35 -2.53
N ILE A 69 1.48 19.13 -2.87
CA ILE A 69 0.30 18.46 -2.31
C ILE A 69 0.74 17.59 -1.14
N ARG A 70 0.91 18.21 0.01
CA ARG A 70 1.24 17.53 1.27
C ARG A 70 0.59 18.28 2.43
N PRO A 71 -0.64 17.91 2.85
CA PRO A 71 -1.25 18.45 4.05
C PRO A 71 -0.39 18.15 5.29
N LYS A 72 -0.43 19.04 6.28
CA LYS A 72 0.42 18.92 7.48
C LYS A 72 0.21 17.64 8.27
N GLU A 73 -1.01 17.12 8.26
CA GLU A 73 -1.40 15.87 8.91
C GLU A 73 -0.72 14.63 8.30
N PHE A 74 -0.20 14.77 7.09
CA PHE A 74 0.45 13.70 6.32
C PHE A 74 1.93 13.99 6.05
N ALA A 75 2.57 14.76 6.93
CA ALA A 75 3.97 15.15 6.78
C ALA A 75 4.90 13.92 6.66
N ASP A 76 4.60 12.86 7.40
CA ASP A 76 5.41 11.64 7.48
C ASP A 76 4.95 10.52 6.50
N ILE A 77 4.06 10.85 5.56
CA ILE A 77 3.57 9.88 4.57
C ILE A 77 4.40 10.00 3.29
N GLU A 78 4.75 8.88 2.71
CA GLU A 78 5.59 8.78 1.51
C GLU A 78 4.96 9.47 0.30
N ASP A 79 5.80 10.14 -0.50
CA ASP A 79 5.41 10.72 -1.80
C ASP A 79 4.82 9.63 -2.71
N GLY A 80 3.72 9.95 -3.38
CA GLY A 80 2.97 8.98 -4.20
C GLY A 80 1.91 8.17 -3.44
N SER A 81 1.79 8.35 -2.13
CA SER A 81 0.73 7.72 -1.33
C SER A 81 -0.64 8.27 -1.68
N TRP A 82 -1.64 7.39 -1.69
CA TRP A 82 -3.03 7.76 -1.96
C TRP A 82 -3.81 7.93 -0.66
N ILE A 83 -4.37 9.11 -0.47
CA ILE A 83 -5.21 9.50 0.65
C ILE A 83 -6.65 9.63 0.18
N VAL A 84 -7.58 9.12 0.97
CA VAL A 84 -9.02 9.20 0.72
C VAL A 84 -9.76 9.53 2.00
N SER A 85 -10.83 10.30 1.88
CA SER A 85 -11.77 10.55 2.96
C SER A 85 -13.17 10.08 2.54
N TYR A 86 -13.83 9.38 3.44
CA TYR A 86 -15.20 8.91 3.24
C TYR A 86 -16.14 9.55 4.25
N TYR A 87 -17.31 9.90 3.77
CA TYR A 87 -18.42 10.31 4.61
C TYR A 87 -19.28 9.09 4.94
N VAL A 88 -19.71 8.96 6.19
CA VAL A 88 -20.56 7.86 6.68
C VAL A 88 -21.86 8.48 7.21
N GLU A 89 -22.98 8.22 6.55
CA GLU A 89 -24.30 8.74 6.94
C GLU A 89 -24.90 7.95 8.10
N ASP A 90 -24.68 6.64 8.14
CA ASP A 90 -25.23 5.77 9.17
C ASP A 90 -24.53 6.00 10.52
N GLU A 91 -25.27 6.53 11.49
CA GLU A 91 -24.74 6.86 12.82
C GLU A 91 -24.30 5.62 13.61
N ALA A 92 -24.99 4.49 13.44
CA ALA A 92 -24.62 3.25 14.11
C ALA A 92 -23.30 2.69 13.57
N LEU A 93 -23.11 2.74 12.24
CA LEU A 93 -21.85 2.37 11.59
C LEU A 93 -20.72 3.33 12.00
N TRP A 94 -20.98 4.64 12.00
CA TRP A 94 -20.01 5.63 12.44
C TRP A 94 -19.55 5.40 13.90
N ASN A 95 -20.48 5.05 14.78
CA ASN A 95 -20.16 4.73 16.17
C ASN A 95 -19.30 3.45 16.30
N LYS A 96 -19.53 2.42 15.47
CA LYS A 96 -18.67 1.24 15.40
C LYS A 96 -17.25 1.60 14.99
N ILE A 97 -17.10 2.44 13.96
CA ILE A 97 -15.78 2.90 13.48
C ILE A 97 -15.05 3.68 14.59
N LYS A 98 -15.71 4.65 15.23
CA LYS A 98 -15.11 5.47 16.29
C LYS A 98 -14.66 4.64 17.51
N ASN A 99 -15.42 3.62 17.85
CA ASN A 99 -15.13 2.79 19.02
C ASN A 99 -14.07 1.72 18.77
N GLY A 100 -13.54 1.63 17.54
CA GLY A 100 -12.48 0.69 17.18
C GLY A 100 -12.89 -0.78 17.22
N ASN A 101 -14.19 -1.09 17.21
CA ASN A 101 -14.70 -2.46 17.21
C ASN A 101 -14.59 -3.02 15.78
N ASP A 102 -13.50 -3.72 15.48
CA ASP A 102 -13.23 -4.47 14.24
C ASP A 102 -13.12 -3.64 12.93
N LEU A 103 -13.32 -2.31 12.99
CA LEU A 103 -13.29 -1.42 11.82
C LEU A 103 -12.21 -0.33 11.99
N ASN A 104 -10.94 -0.74 11.92
CA ASN A 104 -9.80 0.15 12.27
C ASN A 104 -9.19 0.89 11.06
N GLY A 105 -9.78 0.78 9.86
CA GLY A 105 -9.26 1.46 8.68
C GLY A 105 -9.84 0.92 7.38
N PHE A 106 -9.35 1.47 6.26
CA PHE A 106 -9.75 1.04 4.93
C PHE A 106 -8.76 0.02 4.36
N SER A 107 -9.30 -0.99 3.70
CA SER A 107 -8.55 -1.94 2.89
C SER A 107 -9.05 -1.91 1.46
N ILE A 108 -8.14 -2.06 0.50
CA ILE A 108 -8.49 -2.13 -0.92
C ILE A 108 -8.50 -3.61 -1.32
N SER A 109 -9.62 -4.04 -1.91
CA SER A 109 -9.70 -5.33 -2.60
C SER A 109 -9.32 -5.12 -4.07
N CYS A 110 -8.25 -5.78 -4.51
CA CYS A 110 -7.82 -5.71 -5.90
C CYS A 110 -7.20 -7.04 -6.34
N MET A 111 -7.29 -7.30 -7.65
CA MET A 111 -6.48 -8.34 -8.29
C MET A 111 -5.25 -7.69 -8.90
N ALA A 112 -4.07 -8.15 -8.50
CA ALA A 112 -2.78 -7.66 -9.00
C ALA A 112 -1.89 -8.84 -9.38
N ASN A 113 -1.10 -8.67 -10.43
CA ASN A 113 0.00 -9.58 -10.72
C ASN A 113 1.19 -9.16 -9.87
N LEU A 114 1.71 -10.10 -9.08
CA LEU A 114 2.93 -9.88 -8.32
C LEU A 114 4.12 -10.03 -9.27
N ILE A 115 5.04 -9.07 -9.20
CA ILE A 115 6.33 -9.11 -9.87
C ILE A 115 7.35 -9.27 -8.76
N GLU A 116 8.16 -10.32 -8.81
CA GLU A 116 9.26 -10.49 -7.87
C GLU A 116 10.23 -9.31 -8.03
N LYS A 117 10.49 -8.64 -6.94
CA LYS A 117 11.52 -7.62 -6.86
C LYS A 117 12.81 -8.36 -6.53
N PHE A 118 13.60 -8.68 -7.56
CA PHE A 118 14.99 -9.04 -7.32
C PHE A 118 15.67 -7.79 -6.73
N GLU A 119 16.17 -7.89 -5.52
CA GLU A 119 17.18 -6.94 -5.06
C GLU A 119 18.32 -7.05 -6.07
N LYS A 120 18.59 -5.98 -6.81
CA LYS A 120 19.88 -5.85 -7.44
C LYS A 120 20.88 -5.93 -6.28
N GLN A 121 21.65 -7.00 -6.22
CA GLN A 121 22.89 -6.92 -5.46
C GLN A 121 23.58 -5.66 -5.96
N GLU A 122 23.77 -4.70 -5.09
CA GLU A 122 24.65 -3.59 -5.43
C GLU A 122 25.95 -4.23 -5.92
N PRO A 123 26.52 -3.76 -7.03
CA PRO A 123 27.79 -4.32 -7.48
C PRO A 123 28.74 -4.25 -6.30
N ASP A 124 29.40 -5.38 -6.02
CA ASP A 124 30.35 -5.49 -4.93
C ASP A 124 31.22 -4.23 -4.92
N THR A 125 31.32 -3.59 -3.78
CA THR A 125 32.21 -2.43 -3.68
C THR A 125 33.64 -2.92 -3.90
N PRO A 126 34.58 -2.05 -4.34
CA PRO A 126 35.98 -2.45 -4.45
C PRO A 126 36.54 -3.09 -3.15
N GLU A 127 36.00 -2.74 -2.00
CA GLU A 127 36.32 -3.35 -0.72
C GLU A 127 35.79 -4.78 -0.59
N ASP A 128 34.59 -5.07 -1.11
CA ASP A 128 34.01 -6.42 -1.09
C ASP A 128 34.77 -7.35 -2.03
N GLU A 129 35.21 -6.87 -3.19
CA GLU A 129 36.08 -7.63 -4.10
C GLU A 129 37.45 -7.93 -3.48
N ILE A 130 38.03 -6.97 -2.78
CA ILE A 130 39.31 -7.16 -2.05
C ILE A 130 39.16 -8.19 -0.93
N ASN A 131 38.09 -8.13 -0.15
CA ASN A 131 37.83 -9.08 0.92
C ASN A 131 37.63 -10.49 0.39
N LYS A 132 36.89 -10.68 -0.72
CA LYS A 132 36.76 -11.98 -1.38
C LYS A 132 38.11 -12.54 -1.84
N LEU A 133 38.96 -11.70 -2.42
CA LEU A 133 40.33 -12.10 -2.83
C LEU A 133 41.23 -12.48 -1.64
N ILE A 134 41.08 -11.77 -0.53
CA ILE A 134 41.82 -12.10 0.70
C ILE A 134 41.38 -13.45 1.24
N ASP A 135 40.08 -13.73 1.30
CA ASP A 135 39.55 -15.02 1.77
C ASP A 135 40.02 -16.18 0.87
N GLU A 136 40.00 -16.01 -0.46
CA GLU A 136 40.53 -17.02 -1.39
C GLU A 136 42.02 -17.30 -1.26
N ILE A 137 42.80 -16.32 -0.79
CA ILE A 137 44.26 -16.49 -0.53
C ILE A 137 44.49 -17.21 0.78
N LEU A 138 43.62 -16.98 1.79
CA LEU A 138 43.80 -17.57 3.11
C LEU A 138 43.32 -19.04 3.22
N GLU A 139 42.49 -19.48 2.27
CA GLU A 139 41.99 -20.86 2.20
C GLU A 139 42.93 -21.82 1.40
N LYS A 140 44.06 -21.35 0.88
CA LYS A 140 45.11 -22.15 0.21
C LYS A 140 46.35 -22.36 1.07
#